data_687f2fc0175a2aa70d4496534d35d773
#
_entry.id   687f2fc0175a2aa70d4496534d35d773
#
_cell.length_a   1.000
_cell.length_b   1.000
_cell.length_c   1.000
_cell.angle_alpha   90.00
_cell.angle_beta   90.00
_cell.angle_gamma   90.00
#
_symmetry.space_group_name_H-M   'P 1'
#
loop_
_entity.id
_entity.type
_entity.pdbx_description
1 polymer ?
#
loop_
_entity_poly.entity_id
_entity_poly.type
_entity_poly.pdbx_seq_one_letter_code
_entity_poly.pdbx_strand_id
1 'polypeptide(L)'
;LARENLLATFEDYYLAKIGNQPTLEQKKEIATIISYNVFQMDGLEKNSPYSASQGQSQQLSLFTDELEIQEVEESKTQIKDWKKNKMIGFESLSSEGSEMKFDVVIGNPPYQETGEARDEPIYHFFIDEAIKIADKSILITPARFLFKAGQTPKNWMEKMLEDKHLKVQFYELKSGKVFTGTDIKGGVAITYRDADKDLGPIGVFTIFESL
;
A
#
# COMPACT_ATOMS: atom_id res chain seq x y z
N LEU A 1 16.69 -5.54 3.92
CA LEU A 1 16.91 -4.13 3.52
C LEU A 1 15.83 -3.19 4.11
N ALA A 2 14.52 -3.34 3.80
CA ALA A 2 13.49 -2.41 4.29
C ALA A 2 13.40 -2.39 5.83
N ARG A 3 13.41 -3.55 6.48
CA ARG A 3 13.38 -3.68 7.94
C ARG A 3 14.62 -3.06 8.61
N GLU A 4 15.78 -3.27 8.04
CA GLU A 4 17.06 -2.70 8.51
C GLU A 4 17.05 -1.17 8.39
N ASN A 5 16.60 -0.63 7.26
CA ASN A 5 16.49 0.81 7.06
C ASN A 5 15.53 1.46 8.05
N LEU A 6 14.40 0.80 8.37
CA LEU A 6 13.45 1.31 9.36
C LEU A 6 14.04 1.31 10.77
N LEU A 7 14.81 0.28 11.14
CA LEU A 7 15.49 0.24 12.43
C LEU A 7 16.54 1.34 12.53
N ALA A 8 17.35 1.55 11.49
CA ALA A 8 18.33 2.64 11.45
C ALA A 8 17.64 4.01 11.53
N THR A 9 16.55 4.23 10.80
CA THR A 9 15.76 5.46 10.86
C THR A 9 15.21 5.71 12.26
N PHE A 10 14.76 4.66 12.97
CA PHE A 10 14.33 4.78 14.36
C PHE A 10 15.51 5.20 15.27
N GLU A 11 16.68 4.59 15.11
CA GLU A 11 17.87 4.93 15.92
C GLU A 11 18.26 6.40 15.71
N ASP A 12 18.31 6.88 14.47
CA ASP A 12 18.63 8.26 14.13
C ASP A 12 17.59 9.24 14.69
N TYR A 13 16.31 8.91 14.54
CA TYR A 13 15.21 9.74 15.07
C TYR A 13 15.25 9.80 16.61
N TYR A 14 15.45 8.64 17.26
CA TYR A 14 15.54 8.55 18.72
C TYR A 14 16.71 9.39 19.25
N LEU A 15 17.89 9.26 18.65
CA LEU A 15 19.06 10.07 18.98
C LEU A 15 18.78 11.57 18.83
N ALA A 16 18.17 11.97 17.72
CA ALA A 16 17.84 13.38 17.44
C ALA A 16 16.83 13.97 18.44
N LYS A 17 15.89 13.16 18.95
CA LYS A 17 14.81 13.62 19.84
C LYS A 17 15.20 13.53 21.33
N ILE A 18 15.91 12.49 21.72
CA ILE A 18 16.20 12.17 23.13
C ILE A 18 17.63 12.56 23.51
N GLY A 19 18.53 12.70 22.50
CA GLY A 19 19.93 13.05 22.71
C GLY A 19 20.84 11.87 23.09
N ASN A 20 20.29 10.66 23.23
CA ASN A 20 21.02 9.44 23.54
C ASN A 20 20.63 8.31 22.58
N GLN A 21 21.51 7.33 22.40
CA GLN A 21 21.18 6.12 21.65
C GLN A 21 20.10 5.29 22.37
N PRO A 22 19.17 4.64 21.63
CA PRO A 22 18.21 3.74 22.24
C PRO A 22 18.90 2.54 22.88
N THR A 23 18.36 2.06 23.98
CA THR A 23 18.87 0.87 24.69
C THR A 23 18.67 -0.39 23.82
N LEU A 24 19.39 -1.46 24.15
CA LEU A 24 19.22 -2.74 23.46
C LEU A 24 17.78 -3.28 23.58
N GLU A 25 17.12 -3.05 24.70
CA GLU A 25 15.73 -3.46 24.93
C GLU A 25 14.77 -2.70 24.00
N GLN A 26 14.91 -1.38 23.92
CA GLN A 26 14.13 -0.54 23.00
C GLN A 26 14.37 -0.92 21.52
N LYS A 27 15.61 -1.21 21.14
CA LYS A 27 15.91 -1.71 19.78
C LYS A 27 15.23 -3.04 19.49
N LYS A 28 15.23 -3.98 20.46
CA LYS A 28 14.55 -5.28 20.32
C LYS A 28 13.04 -5.12 20.21
N GLU A 29 12.43 -4.24 21.00
CA GLU A 29 11.01 -3.95 20.93
C GLU A 29 10.63 -3.40 19.55
N ILE A 30 11.32 -2.39 19.05
CA ILE A 30 11.09 -1.82 17.73
C ILE A 30 11.36 -2.83 16.61
N ALA A 31 12.44 -3.62 16.71
CA ALA A 31 12.72 -4.68 15.74
C ALA A 31 11.58 -5.72 15.69
N THR A 32 10.99 -6.04 16.83
CA THR A 32 9.83 -6.92 16.93
C THR A 32 8.63 -6.32 16.23
N ILE A 33 8.30 -5.05 16.49
CA ILE A 33 7.21 -4.33 15.82
C ILE A 33 7.44 -4.32 14.30
N ILE A 34 8.63 -3.95 13.84
CA ILE A 34 8.99 -3.95 12.42
C ILE A 34 8.82 -5.34 11.80
N SER A 35 9.23 -6.41 12.49
CA SER A 35 9.15 -7.78 11.97
C SER A 35 7.72 -8.24 11.67
N TYR A 36 6.75 -7.78 12.46
CA TYR A 36 5.34 -8.10 12.28
C TYR A 36 4.61 -7.18 11.28
N ASN A 37 5.13 -5.98 11.02
CA ASN A 37 4.42 -4.97 10.24
C ASN A 37 5.08 -4.67 8.89
N VAL A 38 6.31 -5.14 8.64
CA VAL A 38 7.01 -4.96 7.37
C VAL A 38 7.23 -6.31 6.71
N PHE A 39 6.44 -6.62 5.72
CA PHE A 39 6.47 -7.89 5.00
C PHE A 39 6.24 -7.67 3.51
N GLN A 40 6.64 -8.64 2.70
CA GLN A 40 6.35 -8.69 1.28
C GLN A 40 5.05 -9.46 1.07
N MET A 41 4.15 -8.89 0.27
CA MET A 41 2.85 -9.46 -0.02
C MET A 41 2.42 -9.02 -1.42
N ASP A 42 1.75 -9.90 -2.16
CA ASP A 42 0.93 -9.47 -3.28
C ASP A 42 -0.28 -8.70 -2.75
N GLY A 43 -0.43 -7.45 -3.17
CA GLY A 43 -1.44 -6.55 -2.62
C GLY A 43 -2.87 -6.90 -3.02
N LEU A 44 -3.08 -7.66 -4.10
CA LEU A 44 -4.39 -8.08 -4.59
C LEU A 44 -4.73 -9.51 -4.15
N GLU A 45 -3.81 -10.44 -4.33
CA GLU A 45 -3.97 -11.85 -3.93
C GLU A 45 -3.84 -12.08 -2.43
N LYS A 46 -3.20 -11.13 -1.72
CA LYS A 46 -2.97 -11.16 -0.27
C LYS A 46 -2.15 -12.37 0.19
N ASN A 47 -1.32 -12.87 -0.70
CA ASN A 47 -0.40 -13.98 -0.48
C ASN A 47 1.01 -13.48 -0.22
N SER A 48 1.76 -14.23 0.58
CA SER A 48 3.18 -13.93 0.83
C SER A 48 4.02 -15.19 0.71
N PRO A 49 5.17 -15.14 0.04
CA PRO A 49 6.08 -16.28 -0.03
C PRO A 49 6.71 -16.63 1.34
N TYR A 50 6.57 -15.72 2.33
CA TYR A 50 7.23 -15.85 3.63
C TYR A 50 6.27 -16.15 4.80
N SER A 51 4.96 -16.23 4.57
CA SER A 51 3.99 -16.37 5.68
C SER A 51 3.88 -17.79 6.25
N ALA A 52 4.42 -18.80 5.60
CA ALA A 52 4.36 -20.18 6.07
C ALA A 52 5.27 -20.48 7.28
N SER A 53 6.21 -19.62 7.65
CA SER A 53 7.30 -19.97 8.57
C SER A 53 7.39 -19.17 9.88
N GLN A 54 6.38 -18.39 10.24
CA GLN A 54 6.43 -17.63 11.52
C GLN A 54 6.16 -18.48 12.79
N GLY A 55 6.04 -19.79 12.65
CA GLY A 55 5.92 -20.70 13.81
C GLY A 55 7.18 -21.49 14.18
N GLN A 56 8.20 -21.49 13.35
CA GLN A 56 9.47 -22.17 13.62
C GLN A 56 10.63 -21.32 13.13
N SER A 57 11.53 -20.99 14.05
CA SER A 57 12.84 -20.41 13.74
C SER A 57 13.57 -21.35 12.78
N GLN A 58 13.47 -21.12 11.48
CA GLN A 58 14.44 -21.70 10.57
C GLN A 58 15.78 -21.03 10.84
N GLN A 59 16.61 -21.67 11.64
CA GLN A 59 18.04 -21.53 11.49
C GLN A 59 18.34 -21.81 10.01
N LEU A 60 18.70 -20.78 9.26
CA LEU A 60 19.32 -20.96 7.97
C LEU A 60 20.54 -21.83 8.19
N SER A 61 20.45 -23.09 7.84
CA SER A 61 21.59 -23.94 7.64
C SER A 61 22.34 -23.42 6.41
N LEU A 62 23.40 -22.69 6.66
CA LEU A 62 24.27 -22.07 5.64
C LEU A 62 25.13 -23.08 4.86
N PHE A 63 24.91 -24.38 5.02
CA PHE A 63 25.76 -25.44 4.46
C PHE A 63 24.94 -26.64 4.02
N THR A 64 24.22 -26.55 2.90
CA THR A 64 23.90 -27.71 2.06
C THR A 64 23.78 -27.26 0.61
N ASP A 65 24.74 -27.73 -0.18
CA ASP A 65 24.81 -27.63 -1.64
C ASP A 65 23.83 -28.61 -2.33
N GLU A 66 22.54 -28.47 -2.11
CA GLU A 66 21.54 -29.12 -2.94
C GLU A 66 20.36 -28.14 -3.10
N LEU A 67 20.31 -27.52 -4.28
CA LEU A 67 19.18 -26.73 -4.75
C LEU A 67 18.02 -27.66 -5.09
N GLU A 68 17.32 -28.19 -4.10
CA GLU A 68 15.92 -28.56 -4.29
C GLU A 68 15.10 -27.27 -4.34
N ILE A 69 14.66 -26.90 -5.54
CA ILE A 69 13.61 -25.90 -5.73
C ILE A 69 12.33 -26.52 -5.17
N GLN A 70 12.12 -26.41 -3.87
CA GLN A 70 10.80 -26.65 -3.30
C GLN A 70 9.91 -25.55 -3.81
N GLU A 71 8.84 -25.89 -4.53
CA GLU A 71 7.73 -24.98 -4.81
C GLU A 71 7.26 -24.41 -3.47
N VAL A 72 7.51 -23.12 -3.27
CA VAL A 72 7.08 -22.43 -2.06
C VAL A 72 5.57 -22.28 -2.18
N GLU A 73 4.81 -23.08 -1.45
CA GLU A 73 3.37 -22.95 -1.35
C GLU A 73 3.05 -21.51 -0.87
N GLU A 74 2.45 -20.70 -1.74
CA GLU A 74 2.01 -19.36 -1.40
C GLU A 74 0.99 -19.43 -0.26
N SER A 75 1.32 -18.88 0.87
CA SER A 75 0.43 -18.87 2.02
C SER A 75 -0.24 -17.51 2.22
N LYS A 76 -1.48 -17.51 2.70
CA LYS A 76 -2.22 -16.29 3.01
C LYS A 76 -1.47 -15.44 4.04
N THR A 77 -1.32 -14.15 3.73
CA THR A 77 -0.62 -13.21 4.59
C THR A 77 -1.36 -13.03 5.91
N GLN A 78 -0.61 -13.08 7.00
CA GLN A 78 -1.10 -12.81 8.35
C GLN A 78 -0.50 -11.52 8.89
N ILE A 79 -1.32 -10.79 9.66
CA ILE A 79 -0.91 -9.58 10.38
C ILE A 79 -1.19 -9.70 11.87
N LYS A 80 -0.48 -8.92 12.66
CA LYS A 80 -0.66 -8.87 14.11
C LYS A 80 -1.76 -7.88 14.49
N ASP A 81 -2.84 -8.35 15.09
CA ASP A 81 -3.76 -7.51 15.85
C ASP A 81 -3.13 -7.22 17.22
N TRP A 82 -2.54 -6.05 17.37
CA TRP A 82 -1.87 -5.65 18.60
C TRP A 82 -2.81 -5.43 19.78
N LYS A 83 -4.08 -5.06 19.51
CA LYS A 83 -5.09 -4.87 20.58
C LYS A 83 -5.50 -6.20 21.19
N LYS A 84 -5.73 -7.20 20.37
CA LYS A 84 -6.14 -8.56 20.78
C LYS A 84 -4.96 -9.51 20.97
N ASN A 85 -3.73 -9.06 20.69
CA ASN A 85 -2.47 -9.81 20.74
C ASN A 85 -2.53 -11.16 19.99
N LYS A 86 -3.15 -11.18 18.81
CA LYS A 86 -3.29 -12.40 17.97
C LYS A 86 -2.94 -12.13 16.52
N MET A 87 -2.59 -13.19 15.79
CA MET A 87 -2.45 -13.15 14.34
C MET A 87 -3.82 -13.31 13.69
N ILE A 88 -4.07 -12.53 12.64
CA ILE A 88 -5.28 -12.60 11.81
C ILE A 88 -4.89 -12.62 10.33
N GLY A 89 -5.69 -13.25 9.49
CA GLY A 89 -5.49 -13.20 8.05
C GLY A 89 -5.70 -11.77 7.52
N PHE A 90 -4.80 -11.29 6.68
CA PHE A 90 -4.92 -9.95 6.08
C PHE A 90 -6.25 -9.79 5.31
N GLU A 91 -6.72 -10.85 4.66
CA GLU A 91 -7.99 -10.87 3.93
C GLU A 91 -9.20 -10.55 4.80
N SER A 92 -9.13 -10.83 6.13
CA SER A 92 -10.22 -10.54 7.06
C SER A 92 -10.51 -9.05 7.21
N LEU A 93 -9.55 -8.18 6.88
CA LEU A 93 -9.73 -6.72 6.89
C LEU A 93 -10.71 -6.23 5.82
N SER A 94 -10.79 -6.93 4.69
CA SER A 94 -11.68 -6.59 3.57
C SER A 94 -13.07 -7.20 3.70
N SER A 95 -13.32 -8.02 4.72
CA SER A 95 -14.61 -8.69 4.94
C SER A 95 -15.67 -7.70 5.41
N GLU A 96 -16.91 -7.85 4.96
CA GLU A 96 -18.04 -7.09 5.49
C GLU A 96 -18.18 -7.31 7.01
N GLY A 97 -18.31 -6.22 7.76
CA GLY A 97 -18.40 -6.28 9.21
C GLY A 97 -17.06 -6.51 9.92
N SER A 98 -15.93 -6.36 9.24
CA SER A 98 -14.62 -6.42 9.89
C SER A 98 -14.53 -5.40 11.03
N GLU A 99 -14.27 -5.90 12.25
CA GLU A 99 -14.05 -5.06 13.42
C GLU A 99 -12.71 -4.34 13.43
N MET A 100 -11.80 -4.73 12.51
CA MET A 100 -10.46 -4.17 12.41
C MET A 100 -10.27 -3.54 11.03
N LYS A 101 -9.92 -2.26 11.05
CA LYS A 101 -9.45 -1.51 9.89
C LYS A 101 -8.19 -0.75 10.25
N PHE A 102 -7.44 -0.36 9.25
CA PHE A 102 -6.38 0.62 9.43
C PHE A 102 -6.98 2.03 9.53
N ASP A 103 -6.35 2.91 10.30
CA ASP A 103 -6.75 4.32 10.34
C ASP A 103 -6.50 5.00 9.00
N VAL A 104 -5.43 4.62 8.30
CA VAL A 104 -5.05 5.17 7.00
C VAL A 104 -4.24 4.19 6.17
N VAL A 105 -4.49 4.19 4.85
CA VAL A 105 -3.63 3.58 3.84
C VAL A 105 -2.94 4.68 3.06
N ILE A 106 -1.61 4.60 2.96
CA ILE A 106 -0.79 5.52 2.16
C ILE A 106 0.03 4.68 1.19
N GLY A 107 0.01 5.03 -0.09
CA GLY A 107 0.75 4.23 -1.05
C GLY A 107 0.86 4.81 -2.45
N ASN A 108 1.78 4.21 -3.20
CA ASN A 108 1.92 4.36 -4.63
C ASN A 108 1.81 2.94 -5.23
N PRO A 109 0.58 2.49 -5.55
CA PRO A 109 0.36 1.14 -6.05
C PRO A 109 0.93 0.96 -7.45
N PRO A 110 1.14 -0.28 -7.92
CA PRO A 110 1.40 -0.56 -9.31
C PRO A 110 0.32 0.04 -10.22
N TYR A 111 0.73 0.66 -11.33
CA TYR A 111 -0.21 1.37 -12.21
C TYR A 111 -0.83 0.47 -13.26
N GLN A 112 -0.05 -0.47 -13.74
CA GLN A 112 -0.44 -1.38 -14.81
C GLN A 112 0.32 -2.70 -14.68
N GLU A 113 -0.23 -3.72 -15.29
CA GLU A 113 0.37 -5.04 -15.43
C GLU A 113 0.64 -5.29 -16.91
N THR A 114 1.71 -6.03 -17.21
CA THR A 114 2.06 -6.39 -18.59
C THR A 114 1.10 -7.47 -19.08
N GLY A 115 0.22 -7.11 -20.01
CA GLY A 115 -0.67 -8.04 -20.68
C GLY A 115 -0.07 -8.58 -21.99
N GLU A 116 -0.66 -9.65 -22.53
CA GLU A 116 -0.18 -10.29 -23.77
C GLU A 116 -0.16 -9.35 -25.00
N ALA A 117 -1.13 -8.47 -25.11
CA ALA A 117 -1.27 -7.55 -26.23
C ALA A 117 -0.95 -6.09 -25.86
N ARG A 118 -1.15 -5.72 -24.61
CA ARG A 118 -0.94 -4.36 -24.08
C ARG A 118 -1.01 -4.38 -22.56
N ASP A 119 -0.40 -3.36 -21.95
CA ASP A 119 -0.49 -3.17 -20.51
C ASP A 119 -1.92 -2.85 -20.07
N GLU A 120 -2.36 -3.49 -19.01
CA GLU A 120 -3.69 -3.30 -18.41
C GLU A 120 -3.59 -2.50 -17.12
N PRO A 121 -4.48 -1.52 -16.89
CA PRO A 121 -4.47 -0.74 -15.66
C PRO A 121 -4.95 -1.61 -14.49
N ILE A 122 -4.15 -1.65 -13.41
CA ILE A 122 -4.50 -2.39 -12.18
C ILE A 122 -4.63 -1.47 -10.95
N TYR A 123 -4.18 -0.21 -11.03
CA TYR A 123 -4.19 0.72 -9.89
C TYR A 123 -5.58 0.91 -9.25
N HIS A 124 -6.63 0.79 -10.03
CA HIS A 124 -8.01 0.94 -9.56
C HIS A 124 -8.44 -0.18 -8.61
N PHE A 125 -7.93 -1.39 -8.76
CA PHE A 125 -8.14 -2.48 -7.79
C PHE A 125 -7.51 -2.15 -6.43
N PHE A 126 -6.32 -1.55 -6.43
CA PHE A 126 -5.67 -1.11 -5.20
C PHE A 126 -6.41 0.01 -4.49
N ILE A 127 -7.04 0.92 -5.24
CA ILE A 127 -7.92 1.94 -4.66
C ILE A 127 -9.12 1.27 -3.99
N ASP A 128 -9.78 0.32 -4.67
CA ASP A 128 -10.92 -0.39 -4.11
C ASP A 128 -10.54 -1.20 -2.85
N GLU A 129 -9.38 -1.86 -2.85
CA GLU A 129 -8.90 -2.57 -1.66
C GLU A 129 -8.56 -1.60 -0.52
N ALA A 130 -7.92 -0.47 -0.79
CA ALA A 130 -7.62 0.53 0.23
C ALA A 130 -8.90 1.06 0.91
N ILE A 131 -9.97 1.27 0.15
CA ILE A 131 -11.28 1.69 0.67
C ILE A 131 -11.91 0.65 1.60
N LYS A 132 -11.67 -0.64 1.35
CA LYS A 132 -12.20 -1.72 2.19
C LYS A 132 -11.48 -1.84 3.52
N ILE A 133 -10.15 -1.67 3.53
CA ILE A 133 -9.30 -1.96 4.68
C ILE A 133 -8.98 -0.74 5.56
N ALA A 134 -9.34 0.48 5.12
CA ALA A 134 -9.09 1.70 5.88
C ALA A 134 -10.20 2.74 5.73
N ASP A 135 -10.38 3.55 6.76
CA ASP A 135 -11.33 4.67 6.72
C ASP A 135 -10.77 5.85 5.91
N LYS A 136 -9.44 5.99 5.88
CA LYS A 136 -8.76 7.04 5.10
C LYS A 136 -7.73 6.46 4.16
N SER A 137 -7.57 7.08 2.99
CA SER A 137 -6.50 6.73 2.07
C SER A 137 -5.87 7.94 1.40
N ILE A 138 -4.56 7.86 1.18
CA ILE A 138 -3.78 8.81 0.38
C ILE A 138 -2.99 8.00 -0.64
N LEU A 139 -3.37 8.11 -1.90
CA LEU A 139 -2.78 7.29 -2.96
C LEU A 139 -2.25 8.16 -4.10
N ILE A 140 -1.09 7.77 -4.61
CA ILE A 140 -0.50 8.33 -5.83
C ILE A 140 -0.85 7.41 -6.98
N THR A 141 -1.59 7.90 -7.96
CA THR A 141 -2.08 7.07 -9.07
C THR A 141 -2.02 7.82 -10.41
N PRO A 142 -2.12 7.10 -11.55
CA PRO A 142 -2.34 7.76 -12.82
C PRO A 142 -3.61 8.61 -12.79
N ALA A 143 -3.50 9.85 -13.25
CA ALA A 143 -4.61 10.81 -13.17
C ALA A 143 -5.64 10.65 -14.29
N ARG A 144 -5.41 9.76 -15.26
CA ARG A 144 -6.28 9.64 -16.47
C ARG A 144 -7.74 9.31 -16.14
N PHE A 145 -8.03 8.67 -15.01
CA PHE A 145 -9.40 8.39 -14.59
C PHE A 145 -10.20 9.68 -14.31
N LEU A 146 -9.55 10.75 -13.86
CA LEU A 146 -10.18 12.04 -13.61
C LEU A 146 -10.77 12.67 -14.88
N PHE A 147 -10.21 12.31 -16.04
CA PHE A 147 -10.64 12.77 -17.35
C PHE A 147 -11.50 11.75 -18.10
N LYS A 148 -11.91 10.67 -17.45
CA LYS A 148 -12.61 9.53 -18.06
C LYS A 148 -11.87 8.96 -19.28
N ALA A 149 -10.53 8.94 -19.19
CA ALA A 149 -9.63 8.53 -20.28
C ALA A 149 -8.88 7.24 -19.95
N GLY A 150 -8.41 6.54 -21.00
CA GLY A 150 -7.64 5.31 -20.87
C GLY A 150 -8.51 4.06 -20.83
N GLN A 151 -7.95 2.97 -20.27
CA GLN A 151 -8.56 1.64 -20.29
C GLN A 151 -9.21 1.24 -18.96
N THR A 152 -9.11 2.08 -17.94
CA THR A 152 -9.83 1.86 -16.68
C THR A 152 -11.33 1.80 -16.96
N PRO A 153 -12.09 0.88 -16.34
CA PRO A 153 -13.52 0.74 -16.59
C PRO A 153 -14.30 2.05 -16.38
N LYS A 154 -15.12 2.43 -17.36
CA LYS A 154 -15.85 3.71 -17.33
C LYS A 154 -16.77 3.85 -16.13
N ASN A 155 -17.50 2.80 -15.78
CA ASN A 155 -18.39 2.76 -14.63
C ASN A 155 -17.60 2.96 -13.31
N TRP A 156 -16.40 2.42 -13.22
CA TRP A 156 -15.53 2.64 -12.08
C TRP A 156 -15.07 4.10 -11.99
N MET A 157 -14.65 4.69 -13.12
CA MET A 157 -14.26 6.10 -13.14
C MET A 157 -15.42 7.02 -12.73
N GLU A 158 -16.63 6.75 -13.21
CA GLU A 158 -17.83 7.51 -12.84
C GLU A 158 -18.12 7.39 -11.34
N LYS A 159 -18.10 6.16 -10.80
CA LYS A 159 -18.24 5.92 -9.36
C LYS A 159 -17.24 6.73 -8.54
N MET A 160 -15.97 6.76 -8.95
CA MET A 160 -14.94 7.51 -8.21
C MET A 160 -15.12 9.02 -8.32
N LEU A 161 -15.55 9.54 -9.46
CA LEU A 161 -15.81 10.97 -9.63
C LEU A 161 -17.05 11.45 -8.86
N GLU A 162 -18.00 10.57 -8.60
CA GLU A 162 -19.21 10.81 -7.82
C GLU A 162 -19.02 10.55 -6.32
N ASP A 163 -17.89 9.93 -5.90
CA ASP A 163 -17.62 9.65 -4.49
C ASP A 163 -17.39 10.95 -3.73
N LYS A 164 -18.33 11.27 -2.82
CA LYS A 164 -18.28 12.47 -1.97
C LYS A 164 -17.16 12.47 -0.95
N HIS A 165 -16.57 11.32 -0.70
CA HIS A 165 -15.50 11.13 0.26
C HIS A 165 -14.11 11.27 -0.35
N LEU A 166 -14.02 11.40 -1.70
CA LEU A 166 -12.78 11.46 -2.46
C LEU A 166 -12.46 12.86 -2.93
N LYS A 167 -11.21 13.29 -2.76
CA LYS A 167 -10.72 14.58 -3.24
C LYS A 167 -9.35 14.44 -3.90
N VAL A 168 -9.11 15.23 -4.95
CA VAL A 168 -7.77 15.40 -5.54
C VAL A 168 -7.01 16.44 -4.71
N GLN A 169 -5.89 16.03 -4.11
CA GLN A 169 -5.03 16.91 -3.32
C GLN A 169 -3.93 17.55 -4.17
N PHE A 170 -3.48 16.82 -5.18
CA PHE A 170 -2.41 17.25 -6.07
C PHE A 170 -2.59 16.61 -7.44
N TYR A 171 -2.23 17.37 -8.48
CA TYR A 171 -2.19 16.90 -9.86
C TYR A 171 -0.97 17.46 -10.57
N GLU A 172 -0.22 16.63 -11.28
CA GLU A 172 0.87 17.05 -12.17
C GLU A 172 0.75 16.34 -13.51
N LEU A 173 0.56 17.12 -14.57
CA LEU A 173 0.43 16.60 -15.94
C LEU A 173 1.72 15.94 -16.42
N LYS A 174 2.88 16.55 -16.09
CA LYS A 174 4.19 16.05 -16.49
C LYS A 174 4.75 15.12 -15.42
N SER A 175 4.43 13.84 -15.52
CA SER A 175 4.84 12.82 -14.52
C SER A 175 6.34 12.79 -14.24
N GLY A 176 7.18 13.15 -15.20
CA GLY A 176 8.64 13.27 -15.03
C GLY A 176 9.08 14.28 -13.97
N LYS A 177 8.20 15.22 -13.56
CA LYS A 177 8.47 16.12 -12.42
C LYS A 177 8.27 15.42 -11.08
N VAL A 178 7.44 14.39 -11.03
CA VAL A 178 7.17 13.60 -9.81
C VAL A 178 8.08 12.37 -9.76
N PHE A 179 8.23 11.70 -10.91
CA PHE A 179 9.03 10.49 -11.03
C PHE A 179 10.01 10.64 -12.20
N THR A 180 11.27 10.86 -11.88
CA THR A 180 12.31 11.03 -12.88
C THR A 180 12.39 9.83 -13.84
N GLY A 181 12.39 10.10 -15.15
CA GLY A 181 12.50 9.07 -16.17
C GLY A 181 11.21 8.33 -16.52
N THR A 182 10.05 8.81 -16.04
CA THR A 182 8.75 8.21 -16.35
C THR A 182 7.89 9.14 -17.21
N ASP A 183 7.13 8.55 -18.14
CA ASP A 183 6.09 9.25 -18.92
C ASP A 183 4.75 8.56 -18.73
N ILE A 184 3.93 9.09 -17.81
CA ILE A 184 2.60 8.60 -17.51
C ILE A 184 1.58 9.47 -18.21
N LYS A 185 0.98 8.97 -19.28
CA LYS A 185 -0.04 9.68 -20.06
C LYS A 185 -1.21 10.12 -19.17
N GLY A 186 -1.54 11.41 -19.23
CA GLY A 186 -2.56 12.03 -18.40
C GLY A 186 -2.07 12.51 -17.04
N GLY A 187 -0.79 12.29 -16.72
CA GLY A 187 -0.18 12.76 -15.48
C GLY A 187 -0.44 11.87 -14.27
N VAL A 188 -0.09 12.43 -13.12
CA VAL A 188 -0.19 11.76 -11.81
C VAL A 188 -1.06 12.60 -10.87
N ALA A 189 -1.88 11.95 -10.09
CA ALA A 189 -2.68 12.58 -9.05
C ALA A 189 -2.37 11.96 -7.67
N ILE A 190 -2.41 12.80 -6.64
CA ILE A 190 -2.52 12.37 -5.26
C ILE A 190 -3.97 12.57 -4.84
N THR A 191 -4.63 11.50 -4.48
CA THR A 191 -6.00 11.51 -3.99
C THR A 191 -6.03 11.28 -2.49
N TYR A 192 -6.95 11.95 -1.82
CA TYR A 192 -7.29 11.75 -0.42
C TYR A 192 -8.75 11.30 -0.34
N ARG A 193 -9.00 10.24 0.41
CA ARG A 193 -10.34 9.79 0.76
C ARG A 193 -10.49 9.71 2.28
N ASP A 194 -11.66 10.10 2.78
CA ASP A 194 -12.02 10.06 4.20
C ASP A 194 -13.49 9.63 4.33
N ALA A 195 -13.71 8.41 4.80
CA ALA A 195 -15.05 7.85 4.92
C ALA A 195 -15.99 8.66 5.82
N ASP A 196 -15.42 9.40 6.78
CA ASP A 196 -16.16 10.19 7.76
C ASP A 196 -16.50 11.60 7.28
N LYS A 197 -15.97 12.03 6.12
CA LYS A 197 -16.13 13.41 5.62
C LYS A 197 -16.86 13.44 4.30
N ASP A 198 -17.84 14.32 4.19
CA ASP A 198 -18.39 14.73 2.91
C ASP A 198 -17.52 15.85 2.36
N LEU A 199 -16.70 15.56 1.35
CA LEU A 199 -15.79 16.49 0.67
C LEU A 199 -16.43 17.05 -0.62
N GLY A 200 -17.63 16.58 -0.95
CA GLY A 200 -18.31 16.78 -2.22
C GLY A 200 -17.71 15.93 -3.35
N PRO A 201 -18.49 15.61 -4.38
CA PRO A 201 -17.99 14.84 -5.52
C PRO A 201 -16.97 15.64 -6.33
N ILE A 202 -16.00 14.96 -6.94
CA ILE A 202 -15.07 15.58 -7.90
C ILE A 202 -15.83 16.06 -9.14
N GLY A 203 -16.80 15.25 -9.61
CA GLY A 203 -17.61 15.57 -10.78
C GLY A 203 -16.78 15.70 -12.06
N VAL A 204 -16.70 16.91 -12.59
CA VAL A 204 -15.86 17.22 -13.75
C VAL A 204 -14.52 17.81 -13.27
N PHE A 205 -13.45 17.05 -13.48
CA PHE A 205 -12.11 17.52 -13.14
C PHE A 205 -11.55 18.40 -14.26
N THR A 206 -11.12 19.62 -13.91
CA THR A 206 -10.48 20.57 -14.82
C THR A 206 -9.10 20.96 -14.32
N ILE A 207 -8.16 21.14 -15.24
CA ILE A 207 -6.77 21.56 -14.92
C ILE A 207 -6.71 23.08 -14.65
N PHE A 208 -7.69 23.79 -15.13
CA PHE A 208 -7.75 25.24 -15.02
C PHE A 208 -8.60 25.60 -13.81
N GLU A 209 -8.06 26.41 -12.90
CA GLU A 209 -8.89 27.12 -11.94
C GLU A 209 -9.94 27.92 -12.73
N SER A 210 -11.19 27.83 -12.31
CA SER A 210 -12.31 28.53 -12.97
C SER A 210 -11.98 29.99 -13.19
N LEU A 211 -12.06 30.42 -14.44
CA LEU A 211 -12.11 31.84 -14.80
C LEU A 211 -13.27 32.52 -14.09
#